data_d243cba7ce7e3e6ae4f8ff87fbc5010c
#
_entry.id   d243cba7ce7e3e6ae4f8ff87fbc5010c
#
_cell.length_a   1.000
_cell.length_b   1.000
_cell.length_c   1.000
_cell.angle_alpha   90.00
_cell.angle_beta   90.00
_cell.angle_gamma   90.00
#
_symmetry.space_group_name_H-M   'P 1'
#
loop_
_entity.id
_entity.type
_entity.pdbx_description
1 polymer ?
#
loop_
_entity_poly.entity_id
_entity_poly.type
_entity_poly.pdbx_seq_one_letter_code
_entity_poly.pdbx_strand_id
1 'polypeptide(L)'
;AMXVTFLKXEEFGTGVVXIDPKRRVKDINRRIRDPSISTIRAVSGXHFSNELLPYIDREALEKHPTALIXYSDITCLLVAWYAHXAPAILXPTISTCTRTNTPGYEQTIQRLQEHISSTKKDILLEDVPDYFDYTVXAERYCYDXXIRVIKEGTASXKLFGGNLSTLLLTAXTNYALKNISXHILCIEECIEMSASEIRRMLFQLRMQPXGDEITGVICGKRNRXSEWXKDIPLKQTLLDVFXDLNIPIVTXACFGHIMPMQTLQFXSRVSINTLTKTYIMQRI
;
A
#
# COMPACT_ATOMS: atom_id res chain seq x y z
N ALA A 1 -8.95 22.17 14.20
CA ALA A 1 -9.70 20.90 14.24
C ALA A 1 -10.09 20.51 12.81
N MET A 2 -9.81 19.28 12.44
CA MET A 2 -10.19 18.76 11.14
C MET A 2 -11.65 18.29 11.13
N UNK A 3 -12.51 18.68 10.37
CA UNK A 3 -13.58 18.36 10.33
C UNK A 3 -13.70 17.25 9.72
N VAL A 4 -13.90 16.35 10.26
CA VAL A 4 -14.14 15.05 9.66
C VAL A 4 -15.64 14.83 9.52
N THR A 5 -16.11 14.83 8.31
CA THR A 5 -17.51 14.49 8.03
C THR A 5 -17.60 12.99 7.73
N PHE A 6 -18.29 12.25 8.59
CA PHE A 6 -18.64 10.86 8.34
C PHE A 6 -19.83 10.82 7.39
N LEU A 7 -19.60 10.41 6.18
CA LEU A 7 -20.65 10.28 5.18
C LEU A 7 -21.19 8.86 5.25
N LYS A 8 -22.44 8.71 5.65
CA LYS A 8 -23.12 7.43 5.75
C LYS A 8 -23.27 6.81 4.34
N UNK A 9 -22.67 5.86 4.05
CA UNK A 9 -22.78 5.26 2.95
C UNK A 9 -24.06 4.78 2.93
N GLU A 10 -24.80 5.06 2.14
CA GLU A 10 -26.21 4.72 2.04
C GLU A 10 -26.45 3.21 1.91
N GLU A 11 -25.50 2.47 1.44
CA GLU A 11 -25.57 0.98 1.46
C GLU A 11 -24.19 0.35 1.31
N PHE A 12 -23.62 -0.09 2.41
CA PHE A 12 -22.59 -1.11 2.38
C PHE A 12 -23.29 -2.46 2.50
N GLY A 13 -23.43 -3.17 1.40
CA GLY A 13 -23.88 -4.55 1.47
C GLY A 13 -22.89 -5.37 2.30
N THR A 14 -23.42 -6.10 3.26
CA THR A 14 -22.63 -7.05 4.05
C THR A 14 -22.45 -8.37 3.31
N GLY A 15 -22.87 -8.44 2.09
CA GLY A 15 -22.78 -9.64 1.25
C GLY A 15 -21.92 -9.44 0.03
N VAL A 16 -21.24 -10.49 -0.33
CA VAL A 16 -20.16 -10.54 -1.30
C VAL A 16 -20.61 -10.26 -2.74
N VAL A 17 -21.87 -10.28 -3.02
CA VAL A 17 -22.34 -10.22 -4.41
C VAL A 17 -23.68 -9.50 -4.50
N UNK A 18 -23.51 -8.50 -5.08
CA UNK A 18 -24.76 -8.00 -5.36
C UNK A 18 -24.85 -6.54 -5.56
N ILE A 19 -23.96 -5.99 -5.14
CA ILE A 19 -24.21 -4.57 -5.38
C ILE A 19 -23.54 -4.17 -6.70
N ASP A 20 -24.35 -3.74 -7.63
CA ASP A 20 -23.88 -3.22 -8.93
C ASP A 20 -22.71 -2.25 -8.71
N PRO A 21 -21.55 -2.47 -9.35
CA PRO A 21 -20.42 -1.56 -9.26
C PRO A 21 -20.77 -0.10 -9.61
N LYS A 22 -21.68 0.11 -10.55
CA LYS A 22 -22.18 1.46 -10.89
C LYS A 22 -22.89 2.14 -9.72
N ARG A 23 -23.56 1.36 -8.89
CA ARG A 23 -24.22 1.89 -7.69
C ARG A 23 -23.18 2.20 -6.60
N ARG A 24 -22.23 1.28 -6.39
CA ARG A 24 -21.16 1.46 -5.41
C ARG A 24 -20.30 2.69 -5.71
N VAL A 25 -19.99 2.95 -6.98
CA VAL A 25 -19.11 4.04 -7.37
C VAL A 25 -19.79 5.42 -7.29
N LYS A 26 -21.14 5.47 -7.29
CA LYS A 26 -21.87 6.75 -7.22
C LYS A 26 -21.43 7.63 -6.06
N ASP A 27 -21.26 7.03 -4.88
CA ASP A 27 -20.84 7.77 -3.69
C ASP A 27 -19.40 8.28 -3.84
N ILE A 28 -18.50 7.47 -4.38
CA ILE A 28 -17.12 7.89 -4.62
C ILE A 28 -17.12 9.07 -5.59
N ASN A 29 -17.80 8.95 -6.73
CA ASN A 29 -17.85 10.00 -7.75
C ASN A 29 -18.48 11.29 -7.24
N ARG A 30 -19.52 11.17 -6.40
CA ARG A 30 -20.13 12.34 -5.76
C ARG A 30 -19.11 13.10 -4.90
N ARG A 31 -18.27 12.35 -4.16
CA ARG A 31 -17.23 12.93 -3.32
C ARG A 31 -16.10 13.57 -4.14
N ILE A 32 -15.70 12.92 -5.22
CA ILE A 32 -14.67 13.47 -6.12
C ILE A 32 -15.14 14.80 -6.73
N ARG A 33 -16.44 14.89 -7.08
CA ARG A 33 -17.01 16.10 -7.68
C ARG A 33 -17.24 17.25 -6.69
N ASP A 34 -17.17 16.98 -5.40
CA ASP A 34 -17.43 17.97 -4.35
C ASP A 34 -16.11 18.63 -3.92
N PRO A 35 -15.86 19.90 -4.30
CA PRO A 35 -14.59 20.55 -3.99
C PRO A 35 -14.38 20.82 -2.49
N SER A 36 -15.42 20.65 -1.67
CA SER A 36 -15.27 20.76 -0.21
C SER A 36 -14.65 19.50 0.41
N ILE A 37 -14.56 18.39 -0.35
CA ILE A 37 -14.02 17.12 0.14
C ILE A 37 -12.58 16.95 -0.35
N SER A 38 -11.64 17.09 0.57
CA SER A 38 -10.21 16.95 0.27
C SER A 38 -9.72 15.51 0.35
N THR A 39 -10.45 14.63 1.06
CA THR A 39 -9.97 13.27 1.34
C THR A 39 -11.12 12.27 1.42
N ILE A 40 -10.94 11.15 0.74
CA ILE A 40 -11.79 9.97 0.86
C ILE A 40 -10.98 8.90 1.60
N ARG A 41 -11.54 8.33 2.65
CA ARG A 41 -10.87 7.28 3.40
C ARG A 41 -11.73 6.02 3.40
N ALA A 42 -11.18 4.90 2.95
CA ALA A 42 -11.91 3.65 2.90
C ALA A 42 -12.21 3.13 4.31
N VAL A 43 -13.40 2.61 4.50
CA VAL A 43 -13.80 2.00 5.79
C VAL A 43 -13.03 0.69 5.99
N SER A 44 -12.91 -0.12 4.93
CA SER A 44 -12.22 -1.41 4.95
C SER A 44 -11.77 -1.78 3.53
N GLY A 45 -10.93 -2.72 3.43
CA GLY A 45 -10.63 -3.39 2.16
C GLY A 45 -11.77 -4.37 1.76
N UNK A 46 -11.40 -5.53 1.50
CA UNK A 46 -12.31 -6.56 1.22
C UNK A 46 -11.90 -7.17 -0.09
N HIS A 47 -12.89 -7.06 -1.01
CA HIS A 47 -12.65 -7.51 -2.39
C HIS A 47 -13.45 -6.64 -3.38
N PHE A 48 -13.16 -6.76 -4.68
CA PHE A 48 -13.96 -6.18 -5.75
C PHE A 48 -13.80 -4.67 -5.97
N SER A 49 -12.74 -4.03 -5.47
CA SER A 49 -12.50 -2.61 -5.79
C SER A 49 -12.13 -2.41 -7.27
N ASN A 50 -11.52 -3.41 -7.88
CA ASN A 50 -11.19 -3.40 -9.31
C ASN A 50 -12.43 -3.25 -10.20
N GLU A 51 -13.60 -3.73 -9.76
CA GLU A 51 -14.87 -3.60 -10.50
C GLU A 51 -15.32 -2.14 -10.62
N LEU A 52 -14.84 -1.27 -9.74
CA LEU A 52 -15.22 0.15 -9.73
C LEU A 52 -14.43 0.96 -10.76
N LEU A 53 -13.26 0.49 -11.16
CA LEU A 53 -12.33 1.22 -12.02
C LEU A 53 -12.99 1.76 -13.30
N PRO A 54 -13.80 0.97 -14.04
CA PRO A 54 -14.43 1.48 -15.26
C PRO A 54 -15.41 2.63 -15.06
N TYR A 55 -15.84 2.86 -13.84
CA TYR A 55 -16.90 3.83 -13.53
C TYR A 55 -16.41 5.02 -12.70
N ILE A 56 -15.12 5.06 -12.33
CA ILE A 56 -14.52 6.22 -11.64
C ILE A 56 -14.55 7.44 -12.57
N ASP A 57 -15.00 8.57 -12.05
CA ASP A 57 -15.01 9.84 -12.77
C ASP A 57 -13.61 10.44 -12.78
N ARG A 58 -12.82 10.00 -13.78
CA ARG A 58 -11.42 10.39 -13.91
C ARG A 58 -11.26 11.87 -14.22
N GLU A 59 -12.16 12.41 -15.03
CA GLU A 59 -12.14 13.84 -15.37
C GLU A 59 -12.36 14.71 -14.13
N ALA A 60 -13.31 14.33 -13.28
CA ALA A 60 -13.54 15.04 -12.03
C ALA A 60 -12.34 14.88 -11.07
N LEU A 61 -11.73 13.70 -11.03
CA LEU A 61 -10.56 13.45 -10.20
C LEU A 61 -9.35 14.29 -10.64
N GLU A 62 -9.16 14.48 -11.92
CA GLU A 62 -8.09 15.34 -12.47
C GLU A 62 -8.34 16.82 -12.15
N LYS A 63 -9.60 17.25 -12.17
CA LYS A 63 -9.98 18.65 -11.86
C LYS A 63 -9.90 18.94 -10.35
N HIS A 64 -10.27 17.97 -9.54
CA HIS A 64 -10.31 18.09 -8.07
C HIS A 64 -9.60 16.87 -7.47
N PRO A 65 -8.28 16.93 -7.34
CA PRO A 65 -7.50 15.75 -6.92
C PRO A 65 -7.69 15.41 -5.44
N THR A 66 -8.88 14.90 -5.11
CA THR A 66 -9.25 14.42 -3.78
C THR A 66 -8.34 13.26 -3.36
N ALA A 67 -7.73 13.32 -2.19
CA ALA A 67 -6.85 12.26 -1.69
C ALA A 67 -7.62 10.99 -1.39
N LEU A 68 -7.05 9.81 -1.70
CA LEU A 68 -7.59 8.51 -1.30
C LEU A 68 -6.65 7.84 -0.31
N ILE A 69 -7.22 7.46 0.82
CA ILE A 69 -6.48 6.72 1.85
C ILE A 69 -7.04 5.31 1.98
N UNK A 70 -6.12 4.26 1.91
CA UNK A 70 -6.49 2.94 2.02
C UNK A 70 -5.31 2.04 1.88
N TYR A 71 -5.61 0.80 1.94
CA TYR A 71 -4.64 -0.28 1.60
C TYR A 71 -5.41 -1.56 1.23
N SER A 72 -4.70 -2.69 1.08
CA SER A 72 -5.32 -3.98 0.77
C SER A 72 -6.05 -3.90 -0.58
N ASP A 73 -7.29 -4.37 -0.68
CA ASP A 73 -8.09 -4.35 -1.92
C ASP A 73 -8.18 -2.95 -2.57
N ILE A 74 -8.12 -1.88 -1.77
CA ILE A 74 -8.19 -0.50 -2.30
C ILE A 74 -6.94 -0.13 -3.12
N THR A 75 -5.91 -0.98 -3.13
CA THR A 75 -4.72 -0.75 -3.98
C THR A 75 -5.10 -0.52 -5.45
N CYS A 76 -6.11 -1.21 -5.99
CA CYS A 76 -6.58 -0.94 -7.36
C CYS A 76 -6.95 0.53 -7.56
N LEU A 77 -7.70 1.09 -6.61
CA LEU A 77 -8.11 2.50 -6.68
C LEU A 77 -6.93 3.43 -6.42
N LEU A 78 -6.01 3.08 -5.50
CA LEU A 78 -4.80 3.89 -5.28
C LEU A 78 -3.95 4.00 -6.56
N VAL A 79 -3.84 2.90 -7.31
CA VAL A 79 -3.14 2.89 -8.60
C VAL A 79 -3.82 3.86 -9.58
N ALA A 80 -5.15 3.79 -9.68
CA ALA A 80 -5.91 4.69 -10.56
C ALA A 80 -5.76 6.15 -10.12
N TRP A 81 -5.85 6.42 -8.82
CA TRP A 81 -5.63 7.77 -8.27
C TRP A 81 -4.24 8.30 -8.66
N TYR A 82 -3.22 7.50 -8.42
CA TYR A 82 -1.84 7.87 -8.74
C TYR A 82 -1.68 8.14 -10.25
N ALA A 83 -2.29 7.31 -11.10
CA ALA A 83 -2.21 7.46 -12.55
C ALA A 83 -2.86 8.77 -13.06
N HIS A 84 -3.79 9.33 -12.27
CA HIS A 84 -4.47 10.61 -12.57
C HIS A 84 -3.98 11.80 -11.76
N UNK A 85 -2.75 11.61 -11.08
CA UNK A 85 -2.17 12.62 -10.40
C UNK A 85 -2.80 13.03 -9.19
N ALA A 86 -3.71 12.20 -8.65
CA ALA A 86 -4.36 12.52 -7.37
C ALA A 86 -3.61 11.84 -6.20
N PRO A 87 -3.64 12.40 -5.00
CA PRO A 87 -2.89 11.83 -3.88
C PRO A 87 -3.41 10.45 -3.49
N ALA A 88 -2.53 9.47 -3.50
CA ALA A 88 -2.82 8.07 -3.16
C ALA A 88 -1.97 7.69 -1.95
N ILE A 89 -2.63 7.37 -0.81
CA ILE A 89 -1.96 7.16 0.48
C ILE A 89 -2.28 5.77 1.00
N LEU A 90 -1.26 4.98 1.13
CA LEU A 90 -1.34 3.66 1.74
C LEU A 90 -1.27 3.80 3.26
N UNK A 91 -2.34 3.64 3.87
CA UNK A 91 -2.47 3.86 5.22
C UNK A 91 -3.52 3.00 5.76
N PRO A 92 -3.67 3.14 7.04
CA PRO A 92 -4.75 2.36 7.63
C PRO A 92 -6.15 2.79 7.21
N THR A 93 -7.05 1.81 7.05
CA THR A 93 -8.49 2.05 6.83
C THR A 93 -9.16 2.54 8.12
N ILE A 94 -10.44 2.92 8.03
CA ILE A 94 -11.20 3.33 9.24
C ILE A 94 -11.33 2.14 10.19
N SER A 95 -11.65 0.95 9.66
CA SER A 95 -11.80 -0.24 10.51
C SER A 95 -10.50 -0.61 11.24
N THR A 96 -9.34 -0.39 10.62
CA THR A 96 -8.05 -0.57 11.26
C THR A 96 -7.89 0.45 12.40
N CYS A 97 -8.30 1.70 12.16
CA CYS A 97 -8.16 2.80 13.12
C CYS A 97 -9.18 2.76 14.26
N THR A 98 -10.16 1.86 14.23
CA THR A 98 -11.10 1.68 15.35
C THR A 98 -10.74 0.51 16.26
N ARG A 99 -9.66 -0.18 15.96
CA ARG A 99 -9.17 -1.33 16.76
C ARG A 99 -8.29 -0.86 17.93
N THR A 100 -8.86 -0.03 18.81
CA THR A 100 -8.13 0.67 19.88
C THR A 100 -7.41 -0.27 20.87
N ASN A 101 -7.87 -1.50 21.00
CA ASN A 101 -7.25 -2.50 21.89
C ASN A 101 -6.14 -3.32 21.21
N THR A 102 -5.85 -3.04 19.94
CA THR A 102 -4.78 -3.75 19.23
C THR A 102 -3.45 -3.08 19.55
N PRO A 103 -2.45 -3.82 20.04
CA PRO A 103 -1.13 -3.23 20.25
C PRO A 103 -0.58 -2.64 18.93
N GLY A 104 0.10 -1.51 19.03
CA GLY A 104 0.58 -0.77 17.86
C GLY A 104 -0.44 0.18 17.25
N TYR A 105 -1.68 0.19 17.77
CA TYR A 105 -2.72 1.10 17.29
C TYR A 105 -2.30 2.56 17.45
N GLU A 106 -1.85 2.94 18.66
CA GLU A 106 -1.49 4.33 18.94
C GLU A 106 -0.37 4.83 18.02
N GLN A 107 0.68 4.02 17.83
CA GLN A 107 1.78 4.35 16.93
C GLN A 107 1.28 4.50 15.48
N THR A 108 0.35 3.64 15.06
CA THR A 108 -0.24 3.72 13.71
C THR A 108 -0.98 5.04 13.52
N ILE A 109 -1.80 5.44 14.51
CA ILE A 109 -2.56 6.70 14.44
C ILE A 109 -1.61 7.89 14.49
N GLN A 110 -0.61 7.84 15.36
CA GLN A 110 0.40 8.90 15.45
C GLN A 110 1.11 9.12 14.10
N ARG A 111 1.53 8.05 13.43
CA ARG A 111 2.17 8.12 12.11
C ARG A 111 1.26 8.72 11.04
N LEU A 112 -0.03 8.38 11.08
CA LEU A 112 -1.00 8.98 10.18
C LEU A 112 -1.15 10.47 10.47
N GLN A 113 -1.25 10.85 11.75
CA GLN A 113 -1.36 12.25 12.16
C GLN A 113 -0.12 13.04 11.75
N GLU A 114 1.06 12.50 11.98
CA GLU A 114 2.33 13.11 11.56
C GLU A 114 2.37 13.29 10.05
N HIS A 115 1.91 12.30 9.30
CA HIS A 115 1.86 12.38 7.85
C HIS A 115 0.93 13.50 7.38
N ILE A 116 -0.20 13.70 8.04
CA ILE A 116 -1.20 14.71 7.66
C ILE A 116 -0.82 16.10 8.13
N SER A 117 -0.32 16.26 9.37
CA SER A 117 -0.19 17.56 10.05
C SER A 117 1.24 18.07 10.18
N SER A 118 2.25 17.23 10.01
CA SER A 118 3.64 17.64 10.21
C SER A 118 4.09 18.63 9.14
N THR A 119 4.92 19.57 9.53
CA THR A 119 5.62 20.48 8.61
C THR A 119 6.95 19.88 8.13
N LYS A 120 7.39 18.76 8.72
CA LYS A 120 8.61 18.07 8.29
C LYS A 120 8.41 17.46 6.91
N LYS A 121 9.33 17.69 6.01
CA LYS A 121 9.31 17.08 4.68
C LYS A 121 9.79 15.63 4.73
N ASP A 122 10.80 15.36 5.53
CA ASP A 122 11.43 14.04 5.60
C ASP A 122 10.79 13.22 6.71
N ILE A 123 10.26 12.06 6.35
CA ILE A 123 9.67 11.09 7.27
C ILE A 123 10.56 9.85 7.26
N LEU A 124 11.12 9.53 8.41
CA LEU A 124 11.90 8.31 8.57
C LEU A 124 10.96 7.10 8.54
N LEU A 125 11.27 6.14 7.69
CA LEU A 125 10.55 4.86 7.68
C LEU A 125 11.17 4.00 8.80
N GLU A 126 10.59 4.13 9.97
CA GLU A 126 11.11 3.53 11.20
C GLU A 126 11.00 2.02 11.20
N ASP A 127 11.99 1.39 11.74
CA ASP A 127 11.96 -0.04 12.01
C ASP A 127 11.35 -0.28 13.38
N VAL A 128 10.30 -1.08 13.42
CA VAL A 128 9.61 -1.43 14.67
C VAL A 128 9.68 -2.95 14.81
N PRO A 129 10.46 -3.45 15.76
CA PRO A 129 10.64 -4.90 15.91
C PRO A 129 9.36 -5.61 16.34
N ASP A 130 8.58 -4.99 17.23
CA ASP A 130 7.34 -5.58 17.71
C ASP A 130 6.16 -5.22 16.80
N TYR A 131 5.47 -6.21 16.31
CA TYR A 131 4.28 -5.95 15.53
C TYR A 131 3.21 -7.03 15.76
N PHE A 132 2.00 -6.69 15.40
CA PHE A 132 0.83 -7.56 15.57
C PHE A 132 0.16 -7.77 14.23
N ASP A 133 -0.23 -9.00 14.00
CA ASP A 133 -1.17 -9.31 12.93
C ASP A 133 -2.58 -9.17 13.49
N TYR A 134 -3.30 -8.18 13.01
CA TYR A 134 -4.67 -7.93 13.45
C TYR A 134 -5.71 -8.86 12.79
N THR A 135 -5.28 -9.70 11.85
CA THR A 135 -6.18 -10.68 11.21
C THR A 135 -6.36 -11.93 12.05
N VAL A 136 -5.41 -12.19 12.97
CA VAL A 136 -5.42 -13.39 13.81
C VAL A 136 -5.54 -12.98 15.28
N UNK A 137 -6.51 -13.08 15.67
CA UNK A 137 -6.84 -12.73 16.98
C UNK A 137 -5.75 -12.24 17.89
N ALA A 138 -5.48 -12.03 18.62
CA ALA A 138 -4.79 -11.44 19.74
C ALA A 138 -3.38 -11.99 20.07
N GLU A 139 -2.80 -12.88 19.31
CA GLU A 139 -1.44 -13.30 19.63
C GLU A 139 -0.40 -12.26 19.22
N ARG A 140 0.43 -11.90 20.18
CA ARG A 140 1.54 -10.98 19.97
C ARG A 140 2.70 -11.72 19.29
N TYR A 141 3.11 -11.23 18.14
CA TYR A 141 4.30 -11.75 17.48
C TYR A 141 5.41 -10.72 17.59
N CYS A 142 6.38 -10.97 18.46
CA CYS A 142 7.62 -10.21 18.50
C CYS A 142 8.58 -10.85 17.51
N TYR A 143 8.98 -10.10 16.49
CA TYR A 143 9.99 -10.54 15.55
C TYR A 143 11.14 -9.57 15.59
N ASP A 144 12.35 -10.11 15.59
CA ASP A 144 13.55 -9.33 15.28
C ASP A 144 13.44 -8.91 13.79
N UNK A 145 12.67 -8.14 13.66
CA UNK A 145 12.35 -7.81 12.40
C UNK A 145 12.81 -6.55 12.00
N UNK A 146 13.72 -6.31 12.16
CA UNK A 146 14.30 -5.25 11.62
C UNK A 146 14.16 -5.35 10.19
N ILE A 147 14.26 -4.14 9.61
CA ILE A 147 14.36 -4.11 8.17
C ILE A 147 15.58 -4.88 7.73
N ARG A 148 15.38 -5.89 6.93
CA ARG A 148 16.47 -6.77 6.47
C ARG A 148 16.89 -6.41 5.06
N VAL A 149 18.18 -6.22 4.87
CA VAL A 149 18.77 -6.00 3.54
C VAL A 149 18.89 -7.36 2.84
N ILE A 150 18.26 -7.47 1.68
CA ILE A 150 18.34 -8.65 0.82
C ILE A 150 19.43 -8.42 -0.24
N LYS A 151 19.48 -7.20 -0.78
CA LYS A 151 20.50 -6.77 -1.75
C LYS A 151 20.91 -5.35 -1.43
N GLU A 152 22.21 -5.13 -1.30
CA GLU A 152 22.77 -3.81 -0.96
C GLU A 152 22.63 -2.83 -2.12
N GLY A 153 22.59 -1.54 -1.79
CA GLY A 153 22.57 -0.46 -2.76
C GLY A 153 21.94 0.80 -2.21
N THR A 154 21.86 1.79 -3.08
CA THR A 154 21.18 3.07 -2.80
C THR A 154 20.22 3.37 -3.94
N ALA A 155 19.09 4.01 -3.61
CA ALA A 155 18.13 4.45 -4.60
C ALA A 155 17.36 5.67 -4.06
N SER A 156 16.95 6.51 -4.97
CA SER A 156 16.07 7.65 -4.60
C SER A 156 15.15 7.95 -5.80
N UNK A 157 13.87 7.34 -5.74
CA UNK A 157 12.90 7.48 -6.73
C UNK A 157 11.55 7.64 -6.11
N LYS A 158 10.57 7.74 -6.97
CA LYS A 158 9.17 7.85 -6.52
C LYS A 158 8.67 6.52 -5.98
N LEU A 159 7.83 6.57 -4.96
CA LEU A 159 7.22 5.37 -4.36
C LEU A 159 5.96 4.96 -5.13
N PHE A 160 5.81 3.65 -5.33
CA PHE A 160 4.62 3.07 -5.97
C PHE A 160 4.45 1.61 -5.49
N GLY A 161 3.21 1.13 -5.42
CA GLY A 161 3.01 -0.27 -5.05
C GLY A 161 1.69 -0.57 -4.34
N GLY A 162 1.77 -1.23 -3.18
CA GLY A 162 0.63 -1.64 -2.37
C GLY A 162 0.51 -3.15 -2.24
N ASN A 163 -0.71 -3.63 -2.08
CA ASN A 163 -1.00 -5.07 -2.01
C ASN A 163 -0.72 -5.70 -3.38
N LEU A 164 0.15 -6.71 -3.40
CA LEU A 164 0.71 -7.25 -4.65
C LEU A 164 -0.36 -7.90 -5.54
N SER A 165 -1.21 -8.74 -4.98
CA SER A 165 -2.25 -9.41 -5.75
C SER A 165 -3.24 -8.41 -6.35
N THR A 166 -3.62 -7.42 -5.56
CA THR A 166 -4.55 -6.35 -5.98
C THR A 166 -3.91 -5.41 -7.00
N LEU A 167 -2.63 -5.07 -6.80
CA LEU A 167 -1.87 -4.26 -7.77
C LEU A 167 -1.92 -4.91 -9.17
N LEU A 168 -1.72 -6.21 -9.22
CA LEU A 168 -1.71 -6.96 -10.47
C LEU A 168 -3.08 -7.03 -11.16
N LEU A 169 -4.18 -6.85 -10.43
CA LEU A 169 -5.51 -6.75 -11.05
C LEU A 169 -5.63 -5.53 -11.98
N THR A 170 -4.78 -4.51 -11.81
CA THR A 170 -4.78 -3.35 -12.70
C THR A 170 -3.94 -3.60 -13.98
N ALA A 171 -3.10 -4.56 -13.93
CA ALA A 171 -2.15 -4.83 -15.04
C ALA A 171 -2.90 -5.14 -16.35
N UNK A 172 -2.30 -4.39 -17.32
CA UNK A 172 -2.88 -4.56 -18.56
C UNK A 172 -4.19 -3.91 -18.80
N THR A 173 -4.60 -3.08 -17.89
CA THR A 173 -5.84 -2.29 -18.01
C THR A 173 -5.54 -0.83 -18.31
N ASN A 174 -6.58 -0.07 -18.68
CA ASN A 174 -6.44 1.38 -18.88
C ASN A 174 -6.27 2.15 -17.57
N TYR A 175 -6.33 1.46 -16.44
CA TYR A 175 -6.22 2.04 -15.09
C TYR A 175 -4.87 1.79 -14.45
N ALA A 176 -4.05 0.95 -15.07
CA ALA A 176 -2.70 0.66 -14.60
C ALA A 176 -1.80 1.89 -14.73
N LEU A 177 -0.80 1.97 -13.90
CA LEU A 177 0.31 2.87 -14.16
C LEU A 177 1.02 2.36 -15.42
N LYS A 178 1.04 3.18 -16.45
CA LYS A 178 1.55 2.79 -17.78
C LYS A 178 3.06 2.52 -17.79
N ASN A 179 3.77 3.07 -16.82
CA ASN A 179 5.22 2.96 -16.74
C ASN A 179 5.65 2.91 -15.27
N ILE A 180 6.23 1.80 -14.85
CA ILE A 180 6.76 1.62 -13.50
C ILE A 180 8.26 1.93 -13.41
N SER A 181 8.86 2.39 -14.52
CA SER A 181 10.27 2.83 -14.47
C SER A 181 10.43 4.03 -13.53
N UNK A 182 11.62 3.97 -12.88
CA UNK A 182 11.87 5.03 -12.06
C UNK A 182 11.09 5.07 -10.82
N HIS A 183 10.66 3.91 -10.39
CA HIS A 183 9.96 3.80 -9.09
C HIS A 183 10.67 2.87 -8.14
N ILE A 184 10.53 3.15 -6.85
CA ILE A 184 10.80 2.19 -5.78
C ILE A 184 9.47 1.51 -5.48
N LEU A 185 9.46 0.18 -5.58
CA LEU A 185 8.24 -0.60 -5.33
C LEU A 185 8.09 -0.86 -3.83
N CYS A 186 6.95 -0.44 -3.24
CA CYS A 186 6.54 -0.89 -1.91
C CYS A 186 5.47 -1.97 -2.07
N ILE A 187 5.78 -3.21 -1.73
CA ILE A 187 4.88 -4.34 -1.93
C ILE A 187 4.61 -5.07 -0.62
N GLU A 188 3.37 -5.46 -0.43
CA GLU A 188 2.95 -6.26 0.72
C GLU A 188 1.91 -7.28 0.27
N GLU A 189 1.65 -8.27 1.08
CA GLU A 189 0.60 -9.24 0.80
C GLU A 189 0.03 -9.79 2.10
N CYS A 190 -1.21 -10.22 2.05
CA CYS A 190 -1.88 -10.77 3.21
C CYS A 190 -1.50 -12.25 3.44
N ILE A 191 -1.89 -12.76 4.58
CA ILE A 191 -1.52 -14.11 5.07
C ILE A 191 -2.00 -15.24 4.13
N GLU A 192 -3.07 -15.01 3.41
CA GLU A 192 -3.74 -16.06 2.64
C GLU A 192 -2.95 -16.52 1.41
N MET A 193 -1.98 -15.70 0.96
CA MET A 193 -1.20 -16.02 -0.24
C MET A 193 -0.01 -16.92 0.07
N SER A 194 0.10 -18.03 -0.64
CA SER A 194 1.23 -18.95 -0.51
C SER A 194 2.51 -18.33 -1.09
N ALA A 195 3.65 -18.88 -0.71
CA ALA A 195 4.95 -18.47 -1.25
C ALA A 195 5.01 -18.63 -2.77
N SER A 196 4.43 -19.70 -3.29
CA SER A 196 4.40 -19.98 -4.74
C SER A 196 3.57 -18.93 -5.49
N GLU A 197 2.44 -18.53 -4.93
CA GLU A 197 1.60 -17.48 -5.52
C GLU A 197 2.32 -16.14 -5.53
N ILE A 198 2.97 -15.78 -4.42
CA ILE A 198 3.74 -14.53 -4.34
C ILE A 198 4.88 -14.56 -5.36
N ARG A 199 5.58 -15.69 -5.48
CA ARG A 199 6.67 -15.83 -6.46
C ARG A 199 6.17 -15.57 -7.88
N ARG A 200 5.09 -16.21 -8.30
CA ARG A 200 4.57 -16.01 -9.68
C ARG A 200 4.02 -14.60 -9.89
N MET A 201 3.44 -13.98 -8.84
CA MET A 201 2.98 -12.60 -8.89
C MET A 201 4.16 -11.60 -9.03
N LEU A 202 5.27 -11.84 -8.34
CA LEU A 202 6.46 -11.01 -8.48
C LEU A 202 7.06 -11.13 -9.90
N PHE A 203 7.08 -12.33 -10.47
CA PHE A 203 7.48 -12.50 -11.87
C PHE A 203 6.54 -11.77 -12.81
N GLN A 204 5.22 -11.83 -12.57
CA GLN A 204 4.24 -11.09 -13.37
C GLN A 204 4.45 -9.58 -13.25
N LEU A 205 4.75 -9.09 -12.06
CA LEU A 205 5.06 -7.67 -11.83
C LEU A 205 6.32 -7.27 -12.62
N ARG A 206 7.35 -8.11 -12.56
CA ARG A 206 8.62 -7.88 -13.26
C ARG A 206 8.44 -7.84 -14.78
N MET A 207 7.50 -8.61 -15.32
CA MET A 207 7.19 -8.64 -16.76
C MET A 207 6.31 -7.48 -17.24
N GLN A 208 5.86 -6.59 -16.33
CA GLN A 208 5.12 -5.39 -16.76
C GLN A 208 6.03 -4.44 -17.55
N PRO A 209 5.43 -3.63 -18.42
CA PRO A 209 6.23 -2.61 -19.13
C PRO A 209 7.06 -1.75 -18.16
N UNK A 210 8.40 -1.82 -18.37
CA UNK A 210 9.24 -1.12 -17.57
C UNK A 210 9.59 -1.73 -16.29
N GLY A 211 9.23 -2.99 -16.17
CA GLY A 211 9.58 -3.73 -14.93
C GLY A 211 11.06 -3.93 -14.72
N ASP A 212 11.84 -3.89 -15.80
CA ASP A 212 13.32 -3.91 -15.76
C ASP A 212 13.93 -2.59 -15.28
N GLU A 213 13.14 -1.56 -15.18
CA GLU A 213 13.60 -0.20 -14.89
C GLU A 213 13.19 0.31 -13.52
N ILE A 214 12.66 -0.57 -12.66
CA ILE A 214 12.43 -0.23 -11.26
C ILE A 214 13.76 0.05 -10.57
N THR A 215 13.73 0.87 -9.53
CA THR A 215 14.97 1.37 -8.92
C THR A 215 15.20 0.87 -7.49
N GLY A 216 14.24 0.13 -6.93
CA GLY A 216 14.38 -0.46 -5.60
C GLY A 216 13.13 -1.21 -5.21
N VAL A 217 13.25 -2.10 -4.22
CA VAL A 217 12.11 -2.87 -3.69
C VAL A 217 12.11 -2.81 -2.17
N ILE A 218 10.97 -2.43 -1.61
CA ILE A 218 10.70 -2.47 -0.16
C ILE A 218 9.52 -3.41 0.04
N CYS A 219 9.74 -4.53 0.72
CA CYS A 219 8.65 -5.46 1.07
C CYS A 219 8.19 -5.19 2.51
N GLY A 220 6.90 -5.08 2.68
CA GLY A 220 6.27 -4.95 3.98
C GLY A 220 6.42 -6.21 4.83
N LYS A 221 6.18 -6.07 6.12
CA LYS A 221 6.13 -7.20 7.04
C LYS A 221 4.96 -8.11 6.68
N ARG A 222 5.16 -9.39 6.87
CA ARG A 222 4.10 -10.40 6.73
C ARG A 222 3.90 -11.13 8.02
N ASN A 223 2.72 -11.67 8.15
CA ASN A 223 2.35 -12.52 9.25
C ASN A 223 3.15 -13.83 9.22
N ARG A 224 3.34 -14.39 10.41
CA ARG A 224 4.00 -15.68 10.67
C ARG A 224 3.37 -16.90 9.96
N UNK A 225 2.32 -16.83 9.80
CA UNK A 225 1.67 -17.90 9.23
C UNK A 225 1.90 -18.04 7.80
N SER A 226 2.38 -17.05 7.37
CA SER A 226 2.81 -17.20 6.00
C SER A 226 3.96 -18.19 5.91
N GLU A 227 3.73 -19.29 5.24
CA GLU A 227 4.66 -20.42 5.17
C GLU A 227 5.85 -20.16 4.22
N TRP A 228 6.40 -19.00 4.29
CA TRP A 228 7.59 -18.68 3.49
C TRP A 228 8.82 -19.55 3.81
N UNK A 229 8.69 -20.02 4.80
CA UNK A 229 9.80 -20.68 5.26
C UNK A 229 9.95 -22.10 4.86
N LYS A 230 8.96 -22.62 4.59
CA LYS A 230 9.09 -24.06 4.45
C LYS A 230 9.61 -24.46 3.07
N ASP A 231 9.09 -23.82 2.01
CA ASP A 231 9.40 -24.28 0.65
C ASP A 231 10.27 -23.31 -0.15
N ILE A 232 9.93 -22.03 -0.16
CA ILE A 232 10.66 -21.02 -0.95
C ILE A 232 10.84 -19.76 -0.10
N PRO A 233 12.02 -19.52 0.47
CA PRO A 233 12.24 -18.32 1.27
C PRO A 233 12.01 -17.03 0.45
N LEU A 234 11.39 -16.03 1.08
CA LEU A 234 11.16 -14.73 0.43
C LEU A 234 12.45 -14.14 -0.13
N LYS A 235 13.53 -14.25 0.62
CA LYS A 235 14.85 -13.79 0.17
C LYS A 235 15.21 -14.42 -1.19
N GLN A 236 15.08 -15.73 -1.31
CA GLN A 236 15.43 -16.41 -2.56
C GLN A 236 14.50 -15.96 -3.69
N THR A 237 13.19 -15.86 -3.41
CA THR A 237 12.22 -15.37 -4.40
C THR A 237 12.57 -13.98 -4.92
N LEU A 238 12.92 -13.05 -4.02
CA LEU A 238 13.29 -11.68 -4.42
C LEU A 238 14.58 -11.66 -5.24
N LEU A 239 15.56 -12.49 -4.88
CA LEU A 239 16.80 -12.59 -5.66
C LEU A 239 16.55 -13.22 -7.03
N ASP A 240 15.72 -14.26 -7.11
CA ASP A 240 15.38 -14.90 -8.39
C ASP A 240 14.68 -13.94 -9.35
N VAL A 241 13.82 -13.07 -8.80
CA VAL A 241 13.04 -12.14 -9.63
C VAL A 241 13.85 -10.89 -10.01
N PHE A 242 14.68 -10.39 -9.09
CA PHE A 242 15.33 -9.08 -9.23
C PHE A 242 16.87 -9.12 -9.16
N UNK A 243 17.37 -10.18 -9.06
CA UNK A 243 18.73 -10.36 -8.96
C UNK A 243 19.59 -9.69 -9.94
N ASP A 244 19.07 -9.64 -11.20
CA ASP A 244 19.80 -9.04 -12.33
C ASP A 244 19.81 -7.49 -12.32
N LEU A 245 18.83 -6.89 -11.70
CA LEU A 245 18.76 -5.43 -11.57
C LEU A 245 19.74 -4.95 -10.48
N ASN A 246 20.47 -3.88 -10.78
CA ASN A 246 21.41 -3.29 -9.81
C ASN A 246 20.66 -2.32 -8.86
N ILE A 247 19.78 -2.86 -8.00
CA ILE A 247 18.90 -2.09 -7.14
C ILE A 247 18.94 -2.58 -5.68
N PRO A 248 18.72 -1.71 -4.69
CA PRO A 248 18.56 -2.15 -3.31
C PRO A 248 17.23 -2.89 -3.12
N ILE A 249 17.28 -3.97 -2.32
CA ILE A 249 16.09 -4.74 -1.95
C ILE A 249 16.08 -4.90 -0.44
N VAL A 250 14.99 -4.46 0.22
CA VAL A 250 14.80 -4.61 1.66
C VAL A 250 13.44 -5.25 1.96
N THR A 251 13.40 -5.93 3.09
CA THR A 251 12.16 -6.55 3.59
C THR A 251 11.94 -6.18 5.06
N UNK A 252 10.82 -6.45 5.41
CA UNK A 252 10.45 -6.28 6.70
C UNK A 252 10.16 -4.91 7.10
N ALA A 253 9.77 -4.10 6.10
CA ALA A 253 9.41 -2.70 6.44
C ALA A 253 8.02 -2.64 7.10
N CYS A 254 7.79 -1.63 7.89
CA CYS A 254 6.65 -1.59 8.82
C CYS A 254 5.36 -1.12 8.14
N PHE A 255 4.90 -1.84 7.11
CA PHE A 255 3.62 -1.61 6.45
C PHE A 255 3.01 -2.92 5.98
N GLY A 256 1.73 -2.89 5.63
CA GLY A 256 0.95 -4.06 5.21
C GLY A 256 -0.13 -4.42 6.24
N HIS A 257 -0.45 -5.71 6.33
CA HIS A 257 -1.53 -6.19 7.21
C HIS A 257 -1.05 -6.41 8.66
N ILE A 258 -0.36 -5.41 9.20
CA ILE A 258 0.26 -5.46 10.55
C ILE A 258 0.01 -4.14 11.30
N MET A 259 0.25 -4.15 12.60
CA MET A 259 0.31 -2.96 13.44
C MET A 259 1.56 -3.01 14.34
N PRO A 260 2.27 -1.91 14.52
CA PRO A 260 1.97 -0.59 13.95
C PRO A 260 2.27 -0.53 12.45
N MET A 261 1.57 0.37 11.75
CA MET A 261 1.68 0.52 10.29
C MET A 261 2.20 1.91 9.93
N GLN A 262 3.18 1.95 9.04
CA GLN A 262 3.70 3.18 8.46
C GLN A 262 2.73 3.72 7.41
N THR A 263 2.54 5.03 7.36
CA THR A 263 1.80 5.70 6.28
C THR A 263 2.75 5.94 5.11
N LEU A 264 2.36 5.49 3.91
CA LEU A 264 3.17 5.66 2.69
C LEU A 264 2.34 6.41 1.64
N GLN A 265 2.94 7.41 0.99
CA GLN A 265 2.26 8.18 -0.05
C GLN A 265 2.93 7.92 -1.41
N PHE A 266 2.12 7.52 -2.36
CA PHE A 266 2.63 7.36 -3.73
C PHE A 266 2.98 8.73 -4.29
N UNK A 267 4.00 8.73 -5.08
CA UNK A 267 4.52 9.91 -5.60
C UNK A 267 5.64 10.55 -4.84
N SER A 268 5.53 10.15 -3.46
CA SER A 268 6.62 10.68 -2.60
C SER A 268 7.97 10.14 -3.03
N ARG A 269 8.99 10.96 -2.94
CA ARG A 269 10.36 10.47 -3.18
C ARG A 269 10.80 9.65 -1.96
N VAL A 270 11.19 8.42 -2.19
CA VAL A 270 11.76 7.57 -1.15
C VAL A 270 13.24 7.37 -1.43
N SER A 271 14.06 7.53 -0.40
CA SER A 271 15.50 7.26 -0.45
C SER A 271 15.81 6.03 0.39
N ILE A 272 16.49 5.08 -0.23
CA ILE A 272 16.99 3.86 0.41
C ILE A 272 18.51 3.94 0.43
N ASN A 273 19.12 3.76 1.60
CA ASN A 273 20.54 3.53 1.71
C ASN A 273 20.74 2.34 2.65
N THR A 274 21.08 1.21 2.09
CA THR A 274 21.22 -0.03 2.86
C THR A 274 22.51 -0.09 3.69
N LEU A 275 23.53 0.69 3.30
CA LEU A 275 24.81 0.72 4.03
C LEU A 275 24.65 1.47 5.36
N THR A 276 23.96 2.62 5.31
CA THR A 276 23.67 3.41 6.52
C THR A 276 22.36 3.00 7.21
N LYS A 277 21.62 2.07 6.60
CA LYS A 277 20.28 1.63 7.05
C LYS A 277 19.33 2.81 7.22
N THR A 278 19.36 3.73 6.24
CA THR A 278 18.51 4.93 6.25
C THR A 278 17.45 4.82 5.16
N TYR A 279 16.20 4.96 5.57
CA TYR A 279 15.02 4.86 4.71
C TYR A 279 14.15 6.08 4.96
N ILE A 280 14.07 6.99 3.99
CA ILE A 280 13.39 8.29 4.17
C ILE A 280 12.37 8.48 3.06
N MET A 281 11.15 8.86 3.44
CA MET A 281 10.12 9.29 2.51
C MET A 281 9.98 10.80 2.59
N GLN A 282 10.05 11.48 1.46
CA GLN A 282 9.82 12.94 1.38
C GLN A 282 8.36 13.20 1.02
N ARG A 283 7.65 13.84 1.94
CA ARG A 283 6.27 14.24 1.75
C ARG A 283 6.12 15.24 0.59
N ILE A 284 5.05 15.12 -0.15
CA ILE A 284 4.67 16.04 -1.23
C ILE A 284 3.40 16.78 -0.88
#